data_4e904cc40de868b4e1a472310c34b46a
#
_entry.id   4e904cc40de868b4e1a472310c34b46a
#
_cell.length_a   1.000
_cell.length_b   1.000
_cell.length_c   1.000
_cell.angle_alpha   90.00
_cell.angle_beta   90.00
_cell.angle_gamma   90.00
#
_symmetry.space_group_name_H-M   'P 1'
#
loop_
_entity.id
_entity.type
_entity.pdbx_description
1 polymer ?
#
loop_
_entity_poly.entity_id
_entity_poly.type
_entity_poly.pdbx_seq_one_letter_code
_entity_poly.pdbx_strand_id
1 'polypeptide(L)'
;MDYLHLSRVSLKHLTALHIMLNTHSVTQTSEQLCVSPSSVSKTLSQLRDILNDELFYRDGTKLIPTPFALQIAPTVHAILSSMNGLLHQKSFSPQKYQGSFSLSMRESTFEVFASKISKITTELAPKAKLNIYSKQQLGFDALLSGKVNLILLPHDISQPPTDNKELVWETILPDEMVCLMGAHHPLAQRDLTVEGYLDYKHIGILDNELSKPYFEQNLVQCHKPREMAISVADFGAAAVLCHHTPFLFTCSKQWAEHAKQAQGLVSKPLPFDYGKVAYSLVWNKPNMNDQAIKWLCDLFLEA
;
A
#
# COMPACT_ATOMS: atom_id res chain seq x y z
N MET A 1 -19.21 8.96 25.56
CA MET A 1 -19.86 9.82 24.54
C MET A 1 -21.32 9.35 24.43
N ASP A 2 -22.30 10.22 24.59
CA ASP A 2 -23.74 9.87 24.47
C ASP A 2 -24.17 10.00 23.01
N TYR A 3 -24.16 8.90 22.31
CA TYR A 3 -24.51 8.84 20.87
C TYR A 3 -26.00 9.15 20.62
N LEU A 4 -26.88 8.85 21.57
CA LEU A 4 -28.31 9.15 21.44
C LEU A 4 -28.55 10.66 21.44
N HIS A 5 -27.88 11.40 22.30
CA HIS A 5 -27.97 12.85 22.33
C HIS A 5 -27.32 13.49 21.10
N LEU A 6 -26.17 12.99 20.68
CA LEU A 6 -25.49 13.45 19.45
C LEU A 6 -26.32 13.20 18.18
N SER A 7 -27.08 12.10 18.10
CA SER A 7 -27.91 11.80 16.93
C SER A 7 -29.05 12.80 16.68
N ARG A 8 -29.41 13.58 17.69
CA ARG A 8 -30.43 14.66 17.55
C ARG A 8 -29.88 15.88 16.81
N VAL A 9 -28.56 16.08 16.81
CA VAL A 9 -27.90 17.19 16.12
C VAL A 9 -27.49 16.74 14.73
N SER A 10 -28.05 17.32 13.71
CA SER A 10 -27.64 17.06 12.30
C SER A 10 -26.68 18.11 11.79
N LEU A 11 -25.91 17.77 10.75
CA LEU A 11 -25.05 18.74 10.05
C LEU A 11 -25.86 19.95 9.53
N LYS A 12 -27.11 19.72 9.10
CA LYS A 12 -28.03 20.78 8.68
C LYS A 12 -28.30 21.79 9.80
N HIS A 13 -28.42 21.31 11.03
CA HIS A 13 -28.59 22.17 12.22
C HIS A 13 -27.37 23.06 12.42
N LEU A 14 -26.16 22.48 12.39
CA LEU A 14 -24.92 23.22 12.62
C LEU A 14 -24.64 24.21 11.47
N THR A 15 -24.94 23.83 10.23
CA THR A 15 -24.76 24.73 9.07
C THR A 15 -25.70 25.93 9.16
N ALA A 16 -26.98 25.71 9.49
CA ALA A 16 -27.93 26.81 9.66
C ALA A 16 -27.52 27.75 10.80
N LEU A 17 -27.09 27.21 11.94
CA LEU A 17 -26.59 27.99 13.08
C LEU A 17 -25.37 28.83 12.69
N HIS A 18 -24.39 28.23 12.00
CA HIS A 18 -23.18 28.92 11.56
C HIS A 18 -23.49 30.11 10.63
N ILE A 19 -24.35 29.90 9.64
CA ILE A 19 -24.75 30.97 8.71
C ILE A 19 -25.54 32.06 9.45
N MET A 20 -26.44 31.67 10.35
CA MET A 20 -27.19 32.62 11.19
C MET A 20 -26.30 33.49 12.08
N LEU A 21 -25.26 32.89 12.67
CA LEU A 21 -24.27 33.62 13.49
C LEU A 21 -23.50 34.68 12.68
N ASN A 22 -23.33 34.45 11.38
CA ASN A 22 -22.61 35.36 10.48
C ASN A 22 -23.56 36.41 9.84
N THR A 23 -24.80 36.02 9.50
CA THR A 23 -25.73 36.89 8.76
C THR A 23 -26.69 37.67 9.63
N HIS A 24 -26.95 37.17 10.86
CA HIS A 24 -27.97 37.71 11.75
C HIS A 24 -29.36 37.83 11.12
N SER A 25 -29.64 37.03 10.06
CA SER A 25 -30.85 37.14 9.23
C SER A 25 -31.36 35.77 8.77
N VAL A 26 -32.62 35.46 9.14
CA VAL A 26 -33.30 34.23 8.67
C VAL A 26 -33.43 34.23 7.13
N THR A 27 -33.69 35.34 6.52
CA THR A 27 -33.88 35.48 5.06
C THR A 27 -32.55 35.17 4.34
N GLN A 28 -31.45 35.83 4.72
CA GLN A 28 -30.15 35.59 4.12
C GLN A 28 -29.67 34.17 4.34
N THR A 29 -29.93 33.60 5.53
CA THR A 29 -29.62 32.21 5.82
C THR A 29 -30.38 31.23 4.92
N SER A 30 -31.66 31.52 4.67
CA SER A 30 -32.51 30.72 3.80
C SER A 30 -32.05 30.77 2.35
N GLU A 31 -31.64 31.94 1.86
CA GLU A 31 -31.07 32.13 0.52
C GLU A 31 -29.78 31.35 0.34
N GLN A 32 -28.84 31.45 1.30
CA GLN A 32 -27.55 30.71 1.24
C GLN A 32 -27.74 29.21 1.29
N LEU A 33 -28.77 28.72 2.00
CA LEU A 33 -29.06 27.27 2.09
C LEU A 33 -30.02 26.79 0.97
N CYS A 34 -30.50 27.66 0.12
CA CYS A 34 -31.51 27.34 -0.90
C CYS A 34 -32.76 26.66 -0.32
N VAL A 35 -33.25 27.14 0.84
CA VAL A 35 -34.45 26.64 1.52
C VAL A 35 -35.44 27.79 1.82
N SER A 36 -36.63 27.44 2.32
CA SER A 36 -37.59 28.48 2.75
C SER A 36 -37.20 29.09 4.10
N PRO A 37 -37.56 30.38 4.38
CA PRO A 37 -37.37 30.97 5.72
C PRO A 37 -38.06 30.22 6.85
N SER A 38 -39.20 29.58 6.56
CA SER A 38 -39.89 28.71 7.52
C SER A 38 -39.08 27.46 7.87
N SER A 39 -38.33 26.91 6.91
CA SER A 39 -37.42 25.78 7.14
C SER A 39 -36.27 26.17 8.06
N VAL A 40 -35.68 27.36 7.88
CA VAL A 40 -34.63 27.88 8.78
C VAL A 40 -35.18 28.09 10.18
N SER A 41 -36.36 28.70 10.32
CA SER A 41 -37.03 28.93 11.62
C SER A 41 -37.31 27.61 12.34
N LYS A 42 -37.79 26.59 11.61
CA LYS A 42 -38.00 25.24 12.19
C LYS A 42 -36.69 24.61 12.67
N THR A 43 -35.61 24.71 11.89
CA THR A 43 -34.27 24.22 12.24
C THR A 43 -33.76 24.91 13.51
N LEU A 44 -33.93 26.22 13.64
CA LEU A 44 -33.57 26.97 14.87
C LEU A 44 -34.40 26.56 16.07
N SER A 45 -35.72 26.36 15.91
CA SER A 45 -36.57 25.86 17.00
C SER A 45 -36.08 24.50 17.52
N GLN A 46 -35.74 23.57 16.60
CA GLN A 46 -35.19 22.26 16.99
C GLN A 46 -33.85 22.40 17.72
N LEU A 47 -32.99 23.31 17.28
CA LEU A 47 -31.72 23.57 17.97
C LEU A 47 -31.87 24.14 19.36
N ARG A 48 -32.85 25.05 19.57
CA ARG A 48 -33.18 25.59 20.88
C ARG A 48 -33.59 24.49 21.86
N ASP A 49 -34.45 23.59 21.40
CA ASP A 49 -34.88 22.44 22.22
C ASP A 49 -33.72 21.50 22.57
N ILE A 50 -32.80 21.25 21.59
CA ILE A 50 -31.65 20.35 21.80
C ILE A 50 -30.59 20.97 22.72
N LEU A 51 -30.30 22.26 22.54
CA LEU A 51 -29.23 22.98 23.25
C LEU A 51 -29.71 23.67 24.51
N ASN A 52 -31.04 23.69 24.72
CA ASN A 52 -31.69 24.36 25.83
C ASN A 52 -31.27 25.84 25.96
N ASP A 53 -31.21 26.54 24.84
CA ASP A 53 -30.85 27.95 24.75
C ASP A 53 -31.60 28.60 23.56
N GLU A 54 -32.03 29.88 23.72
CA GLU A 54 -32.75 30.62 22.68
C GLU A 54 -31.89 30.88 21.42
N LEU A 55 -30.60 30.80 21.52
CA LEU A 55 -29.57 31.03 20.50
C LEU A 55 -29.57 32.45 19.90
N PHE A 56 -30.73 33.02 19.68
CA PHE A 56 -30.91 34.39 19.18
C PHE A 56 -32.15 35.02 19.82
N TYR A 57 -32.05 36.27 20.17
CA TYR A 57 -33.19 37.14 20.59
C TYR A 57 -33.34 38.31 19.69
N ARG A 58 -34.51 38.95 19.72
CA ARG A 58 -34.79 40.14 18.90
C ARG A 58 -34.61 41.42 19.73
N ASP A 59 -33.85 42.36 19.14
CA ASP A 59 -33.75 43.73 19.61
C ASP A 59 -34.20 44.64 18.48
N GLY A 60 -35.46 45.07 18.55
CA GLY A 60 -36.11 45.77 17.41
C GLY A 60 -36.18 44.89 16.17
N THR A 61 -35.55 45.34 15.10
CA THR A 61 -35.45 44.62 13.82
C THR A 61 -34.26 43.71 13.72
N LYS A 62 -33.31 43.75 14.67
CA LYS A 62 -32.07 42.97 14.65
C LYS A 62 -32.22 41.66 15.39
N LEU A 63 -31.59 40.65 14.87
CA LEU A 63 -31.43 39.35 15.52
C LEU A 63 -30.05 39.28 16.19
N ILE A 64 -30.01 39.13 17.51
CA ILE A 64 -28.77 39.16 18.27
C ILE A 64 -28.51 37.76 18.87
N PRO A 65 -27.28 37.19 18.71
CA PRO A 65 -26.95 35.91 19.28
C PRO A 65 -26.84 36.00 20.82
N THR A 66 -27.21 34.92 21.50
CA THR A 66 -27.03 34.79 22.96
C THR A 66 -25.53 34.61 23.29
N PRO A 67 -25.11 34.88 24.53
CA PRO A 67 -23.76 34.60 24.98
C PRO A 67 -23.35 33.12 24.75
N PHE A 68 -24.27 32.19 24.95
CA PHE A 68 -24.08 30.77 24.72
C PHE A 68 -23.84 30.48 23.22
N ALA A 69 -24.66 31.05 22.31
CA ALA A 69 -24.50 30.90 20.89
C ALA A 69 -23.11 31.39 20.38
N LEU A 70 -22.64 32.50 20.95
CA LEU A 70 -21.29 33.03 20.66
C LEU A 70 -20.20 32.11 21.22
N GLN A 71 -20.40 31.56 22.41
CA GLN A 71 -19.42 30.62 23.02
C GLN A 71 -19.24 29.35 22.21
N ILE A 72 -20.32 28.79 21.64
CA ILE A 72 -20.25 27.55 20.86
C ILE A 72 -19.85 27.78 19.39
N ALA A 73 -19.87 29.00 18.87
CA ALA A 73 -19.57 29.34 17.47
C ALA A 73 -18.23 28.78 16.97
N PRO A 74 -17.09 28.88 17.72
CA PRO A 74 -15.82 28.30 17.28
C PRO A 74 -15.88 26.77 17.14
N THR A 75 -16.57 26.08 18.04
CA THR A 75 -16.74 24.62 17.99
C THR A 75 -17.59 24.21 16.79
N VAL A 76 -18.68 24.91 16.51
CA VAL A 76 -19.53 24.69 15.32
C VAL A 76 -18.71 24.89 14.05
N HIS A 77 -17.92 25.94 13.97
CA HIS A 77 -17.03 26.18 12.83
C HIS A 77 -16.01 25.06 12.65
N ALA A 78 -15.37 24.59 13.71
CA ALA A 78 -14.38 23.49 13.66
C ALA A 78 -15.00 22.19 13.15
N ILE A 79 -16.22 21.83 13.61
CA ILE A 79 -16.95 20.66 13.12
C ILE A 79 -17.25 20.78 11.64
N LEU A 80 -17.78 21.92 11.17
CA LEU A 80 -18.09 22.16 9.76
C LEU A 80 -16.83 22.14 8.89
N SER A 81 -15.73 22.71 9.37
CA SER A 81 -14.44 22.67 8.68
C SER A 81 -13.90 21.25 8.54
N SER A 82 -14.05 20.43 9.57
CA SER A 82 -13.67 19.01 9.52
C SER A 82 -14.52 18.24 8.50
N MET A 83 -15.84 18.48 8.50
CA MET A 83 -16.77 17.89 7.52
C MET A 83 -16.47 18.34 6.09
N ASN A 84 -16.18 19.62 5.89
CA ASN A 84 -15.77 20.13 4.59
C ASN A 84 -14.50 19.46 4.08
N GLY A 85 -13.56 19.16 4.97
CA GLY A 85 -12.35 18.38 4.67
C GLY A 85 -12.65 16.94 4.20
N LEU A 86 -13.71 16.31 4.71
CA LEU A 86 -14.17 14.98 4.27
C LEU A 86 -14.85 15.04 2.88
N LEU A 87 -15.63 16.09 2.62
CA LEU A 87 -16.38 16.23 1.36
C LEU A 87 -15.50 16.68 0.19
N HIS A 88 -14.47 17.45 0.48
CA HIS A 88 -13.51 17.93 -0.51
C HIS A 88 -12.21 17.18 -0.31
N GLN A 89 -12.03 16.08 -1.05
CA GLN A 89 -10.71 15.46 -1.13
C GLN A 89 -9.72 16.52 -1.61
N LYS A 90 -8.86 16.97 -0.70
CA LYS A 90 -7.74 17.85 -1.07
C LYS A 90 -6.94 17.10 -2.12
N SER A 91 -6.62 17.77 -3.24
CA SER A 91 -5.72 17.21 -4.24
C SER A 91 -4.49 16.63 -3.52
N PHE A 92 -4.23 15.33 -3.72
CA PHE A 92 -3.10 14.67 -3.09
C PHE A 92 -1.80 15.36 -3.52
N SER A 93 -0.99 15.67 -2.54
CA SER A 93 0.34 16.23 -2.76
C SER A 93 1.35 15.38 -2.02
N PRO A 94 2.18 14.58 -2.71
CA PRO A 94 3.16 13.71 -2.08
C PRO A 94 4.07 14.44 -1.10
N GLN A 95 4.55 15.62 -1.48
CA GLN A 95 5.44 16.46 -0.66
C GLN A 95 4.83 16.93 0.68
N LYS A 96 3.49 16.97 0.76
CA LYS A 96 2.76 17.42 1.96
C LYS A 96 2.11 16.27 2.73
N TYR A 97 2.13 15.07 2.17
CA TYR A 97 1.48 13.90 2.75
C TYR A 97 2.18 13.48 4.06
N GLN A 98 1.41 13.41 5.14
CA GLN A 98 1.88 13.02 6.49
C GLN A 98 1.33 11.66 6.93
N GLY A 99 0.67 10.95 6.05
CA GLY A 99 0.16 9.61 6.31
C GLY A 99 1.24 8.54 6.23
N SER A 100 0.81 7.29 6.21
CA SER A 100 1.71 6.14 6.10
C SER A 100 1.38 5.29 4.88
N PHE A 101 2.41 4.78 4.25
CA PHE A 101 2.33 3.71 3.25
C PHE A 101 2.78 2.40 3.88
N SER A 102 2.12 1.31 3.53
CA SER A 102 2.43 -0.03 4.01
C SER A 102 2.63 -0.96 2.81
N LEU A 103 3.86 -1.44 2.64
CA LEU A 103 4.25 -2.37 1.58
C LEU A 103 4.51 -3.75 2.19
N SER A 104 4.20 -4.80 1.45
CA SER A 104 4.60 -6.15 1.81
C SER A 104 5.38 -6.80 0.68
N MET A 105 6.50 -7.43 1.00
CA MET A 105 7.38 -8.09 0.05
C MET A 105 8.36 -9.02 0.76
N ARG A 106 9.05 -9.87 -0.01
CA ARG A 106 10.20 -10.61 0.50
C ARG A 106 11.45 -9.71 0.54
N GLU A 107 12.42 -10.07 1.35
CA GLU A 107 13.71 -9.37 1.45
C GLU A 107 14.42 -9.30 0.10
N SER A 108 14.38 -10.38 -0.69
CA SER A 108 14.96 -10.41 -2.05
C SER A 108 14.28 -9.39 -3.00
N THR A 109 12.97 -9.22 -2.87
CA THR A 109 12.23 -8.20 -3.62
C THR A 109 12.59 -6.79 -3.15
N PHE A 110 12.74 -6.61 -1.82
CA PHE A 110 13.18 -5.33 -1.27
C PHE A 110 14.54 -4.91 -1.80
N GLU A 111 15.51 -5.84 -1.89
CA GLU A 111 16.85 -5.53 -2.41
C GLU A 111 16.82 -5.04 -3.86
N VAL A 112 15.97 -5.61 -4.71
CA VAL A 112 15.78 -5.16 -6.10
C VAL A 112 15.19 -3.75 -6.16
N PHE A 113 14.20 -3.44 -5.33
CA PHE A 113 13.49 -2.16 -5.36
C PHE A 113 13.98 -1.13 -4.33
N ALA A 114 15.05 -1.42 -3.58
CA ALA A 114 15.53 -0.59 -2.47
C ALA A 114 15.80 0.87 -2.89
N SER A 115 16.39 1.09 -4.06
CA SER A 115 16.65 2.44 -4.58
C SER A 115 15.35 3.21 -4.83
N LYS A 116 14.36 2.59 -5.49
CA LYS A 116 13.04 3.20 -5.76
C LYS A 116 12.28 3.45 -4.45
N ILE A 117 12.31 2.49 -3.53
CA ILE A 117 11.67 2.59 -2.21
C ILE A 117 12.28 3.73 -1.37
N SER A 118 13.61 3.86 -1.35
CA SER A 118 14.27 4.92 -0.58
C SER A 118 13.89 6.32 -1.06
N LYS A 119 13.75 6.53 -2.38
CA LYS A 119 13.33 7.81 -2.95
C LYS A 119 11.94 8.26 -2.49
N ILE A 120 11.05 7.33 -2.14
CA ILE A 120 9.71 7.68 -1.64
C ILE A 120 9.82 8.59 -0.42
N THR A 121 10.67 8.24 0.54
CA THR A 121 10.80 8.96 1.82
C THR A 121 11.88 10.04 1.82
N THR A 122 12.84 9.97 0.91
CA THR A 122 13.92 10.98 0.83
C THR A 122 13.58 12.14 -0.09
N GLU A 123 12.86 11.90 -1.18
CA GLU A 123 12.65 12.89 -2.23
C GLU A 123 11.18 13.16 -2.53
N LEU A 124 10.38 12.10 -2.70
CA LEU A 124 9.04 12.21 -3.30
C LEU A 124 7.96 12.56 -2.27
N ALA A 125 7.99 11.92 -1.11
CA ALA A 125 7.05 12.13 -0.01
C ALA A 125 7.78 12.18 1.34
N PRO A 126 8.63 13.21 1.59
CA PRO A 126 9.56 13.24 2.72
C PRO A 126 8.88 13.34 4.10
N LYS A 127 7.58 13.62 4.15
CA LYS A 127 6.80 13.68 5.39
C LYS A 127 5.98 12.41 5.62
N ALA A 128 5.96 11.50 4.65
CA ALA A 128 5.27 10.22 4.77
C ALA A 128 6.06 9.23 5.62
N LYS A 129 5.34 8.35 6.30
CA LYS A 129 5.93 7.17 6.93
C LYS A 129 5.80 5.98 6.00
N LEU A 130 6.87 5.21 5.82
CA LEU A 130 6.86 3.98 5.03
C LEU A 130 7.12 2.79 5.94
N ASN A 131 6.21 1.82 5.94
CA ASN A 131 6.33 0.56 6.65
C ASN A 131 6.49 -0.57 5.62
N ILE A 132 7.51 -1.41 5.82
CA ILE A 132 7.77 -2.56 4.95
C ILE A 132 7.64 -3.81 5.81
N TYR A 133 6.79 -4.72 5.38
CA TYR A 133 6.48 -5.96 6.07
C TYR A 133 6.95 -7.16 5.25
N SER A 134 7.33 -8.23 5.93
CA SER A 134 7.56 -9.50 5.27
C SER A 134 6.26 -10.07 4.72
N LYS A 135 6.26 -10.54 3.47
CA LYS A 135 5.09 -11.19 2.84
C LYS A 135 4.63 -12.43 3.60
N GLN A 136 5.53 -13.13 4.27
CA GLN A 136 5.19 -14.28 5.12
C GLN A 136 4.35 -13.90 6.35
N GLN A 137 4.47 -12.66 6.83
CA GLN A 137 3.70 -12.14 7.96
C GLN A 137 2.40 -11.48 7.51
N LEU A 138 2.44 -10.69 6.44
CA LEU A 138 1.33 -9.92 5.91
C LEU A 138 1.17 -10.18 4.41
N GLY A 139 0.44 -11.23 4.06
CA GLY A 139 0.13 -11.63 2.69
C GLY A 139 -1.16 -11.00 2.13
N PHE A 140 -1.83 -11.70 1.23
CA PHE A 140 -3.02 -11.19 0.52
C PHE A 140 -4.20 -10.84 1.44
N ASP A 141 -4.39 -11.56 2.55
CA ASP A 141 -5.44 -11.23 3.54
C ASP A 141 -5.21 -9.87 4.20
N ALA A 142 -3.95 -9.49 4.41
CA ALA A 142 -3.60 -8.18 4.93
C ALA A 142 -3.87 -7.08 3.89
N LEU A 143 -3.70 -7.37 2.61
CA LEU A 143 -4.04 -6.47 1.52
C LEU A 143 -5.56 -6.26 1.41
N LEU A 144 -6.34 -7.34 1.48
CA LEU A 144 -7.81 -7.29 1.46
C LEU A 144 -8.39 -6.54 2.67
N SER A 145 -7.78 -6.71 3.85
CA SER A 145 -8.21 -6.02 5.08
C SER A 145 -7.69 -4.59 5.21
N GLY A 146 -6.89 -4.09 4.25
CA GLY A 146 -6.34 -2.74 4.26
C GLY A 146 -5.17 -2.52 5.25
N LYS A 147 -4.63 -3.58 5.87
CA LYS A 147 -3.42 -3.49 6.72
C LYS A 147 -2.17 -3.20 5.91
N VAL A 148 -2.15 -3.62 4.65
CA VAL A 148 -1.11 -3.37 3.67
C VAL A 148 -1.74 -2.70 2.46
N ASN A 149 -1.06 -1.73 1.88
CA ASN A 149 -1.53 -1.01 0.70
C ASN A 149 -1.18 -1.74 -0.60
N LEU A 150 0.06 -2.24 -0.70
CA LEU A 150 0.61 -2.91 -1.88
C LEU A 150 1.43 -4.12 -1.49
N ILE A 151 1.43 -5.12 -2.36
CA ILE A 151 2.35 -6.27 -2.31
C ILE A 151 3.21 -6.25 -3.57
N LEU A 152 4.53 -6.39 -3.40
CA LEU A 152 5.47 -6.64 -4.49
C LEU A 152 5.99 -8.06 -4.37
N LEU A 153 5.91 -8.82 -5.46
CA LEU A 153 6.37 -10.21 -5.45
C LEU A 153 6.87 -10.66 -6.83
N PRO A 154 7.88 -11.55 -6.86
CA PRO A 154 8.22 -12.28 -8.08
C PRO A 154 7.20 -13.39 -8.33
N HIS A 155 6.86 -13.63 -9.57
CA HIS A 155 6.01 -14.75 -9.98
C HIS A 155 6.32 -15.22 -11.41
N ASP A 156 5.86 -16.42 -11.73
CA ASP A 156 5.86 -16.93 -13.09
C ASP A 156 4.75 -16.22 -13.89
N ILE A 157 5.12 -15.61 -15.03
CA ILE A 157 4.17 -14.82 -15.85
C ILE A 157 3.05 -15.70 -16.42
N SER A 158 3.27 -16.99 -16.56
CA SER A 158 2.24 -17.92 -17.04
C SER A 158 1.08 -18.12 -16.08
N GLN A 159 1.25 -17.69 -14.82
CA GLN A 159 0.25 -17.85 -13.77
C GLN A 159 0.00 -16.52 -13.05
N PRO A 160 -1.26 -16.18 -12.72
CA PRO A 160 -1.54 -15.00 -11.92
C PRO A 160 -0.96 -15.16 -10.50
N PRO A 161 -0.47 -14.08 -9.89
CA PRO A 161 0.05 -14.12 -8.51
C PRO A 161 -1.04 -14.42 -7.47
N THR A 162 -2.31 -14.30 -7.84
CA THR A 162 -3.49 -14.60 -7.04
C THR A 162 -4.71 -14.83 -7.91
N ASP A 163 -5.62 -15.72 -7.48
CA ASP A 163 -6.92 -15.98 -8.11
C ASP A 163 -8.03 -15.08 -7.53
N ASN A 164 -7.72 -14.26 -6.54
CA ASN A 164 -8.72 -13.41 -5.88
C ASN A 164 -9.14 -12.25 -6.79
N LYS A 165 -10.43 -12.22 -7.17
CA LYS A 165 -11.01 -11.24 -8.10
C LYS A 165 -11.07 -9.81 -7.57
N GLU A 166 -10.93 -9.60 -6.26
CA GLU A 166 -10.86 -8.27 -5.63
C GLU A 166 -9.46 -7.66 -5.73
N LEU A 167 -8.47 -8.48 -6.00
CA LEU A 167 -7.10 -8.04 -6.20
C LEU A 167 -6.82 -7.78 -7.67
N VAL A 168 -6.06 -6.74 -7.92
CA VAL A 168 -5.52 -6.40 -9.23
C VAL A 168 -4.02 -6.52 -9.16
N TRP A 169 -3.40 -6.94 -10.25
CA TRP A 169 -1.97 -7.02 -10.34
C TRP A 169 -1.47 -6.58 -11.72
N GLU A 170 -0.28 -6.02 -11.76
CA GLU A 170 0.42 -5.65 -12.98
C GLU A 170 1.90 -5.98 -12.86
N THR A 171 2.48 -6.43 -13.97
CA THR A 171 3.92 -6.65 -14.09
C THR A 171 4.65 -5.32 -14.12
N ILE A 172 5.62 -5.15 -13.22
CA ILE A 172 6.41 -3.92 -13.10
C ILE A 172 7.86 -4.10 -13.55
N LEU A 173 8.38 -5.33 -13.56
CA LEU A 173 9.74 -5.60 -13.98
C LEU A 173 9.84 -7.03 -14.53
N PRO A 174 10.05 -7.23 -15.84
CA PRO A 174 10.37 -8.54 -16.41
C PRO A 174 11.70 -9.06 -15.86
N ASP A 175 11.82 -10.38 -15.71
CA ASP A 175 13.00 -11.01 -15.15
C ASP A 175 13.23 -12.42 -15.75
N GLU A 176 14.38 -12.98 -15.45
CA GLU A 176 14.81 -14.31 -15.85
C GLU A 176 15.37 -15.05 -14.62
N MET A 177 15.33 -16.38 -14.66
CA MET A 177 16.00 -17.20 -13.66
C MET A 177 17.42 -17.48 -14.06
N VAL A 178 18.35 -17.37 -13.10
CA VAL A 178 19.77 -17.65 -13.29
C VAL A 178 20.29 -18.62 -12.24
N CYS A 179 21.42 -19.27 -12.55
CA CYS A 179 22.17 -20.09 -11.63
C CYS A 179 23.39 -19.33 -11.11
N LEU A 180 23.48 -19.17 -9.78
CA LEU A 180 24.64 -18.58 -9.10
C LEU A 180 25.55 -19.66 -8.53
N MET A 181 26.84 -19.39 -8.54
CA MET A 181 27.89 -20.24 -7.99
C MET A 181 29.10 -19.43 -7.54
N GLY A 182 29.94 -20.00 -6.70
CA GLY A 182 31.21 -19.39 -6.31
C GLY A 182 32.16 -19.21 -7.52
N ALA A 183 33.02 -18.19 -7.47
CA ALA A 183 33.97 -17.89 -8.58
C ALA A 183 34.93 -19.04 -8.88
N HIS A 184 35.23 -19.91 -7.89
CA HIS A 184 36.11 -21.08 -8.05
C HIS A 184 35.34 -22.37 -8.34
N HIS A 185 34.01 -22.29 -8.56
CA HIS A 185 33.21 -23.46 -8.88
C HIS A 185 33.66 -24.07 -10.23
N PRO A 186 33.73 -25.41 -10.38
CA PRO A 186 34.16 -26.03 -11.62
C PRO A 186 33.37 -25.64 -12.87
N LEU A 187 32.10 -25.28 -12.70
CA LEU A 187 31.23 -24.80 -13.80
C LEU A 187 31.36 -23.29 -14.06
N ALA A 188 32.11 -22.54 -13.26
CA ALA A 188 32.21 -21.09 -13.42
C ALA A 188 32.85 -20.69 -14.78
N GLN A 189 33.80 -21.48 -15.25
CA GLN A 189 34.56 -21.23 -16.50
C GLN A 189 34.09 -22.07 -17.71
N ARG A 190 32.96 -22.79 -17.57
CA ARG A 190 32.41 -23.67 -18.62
C ARG A 190 30.96 -23.29 -18.90
N ASP A 191 30.46 -23.68 -20.08
CA ASP A 191 29.02 -23.58 -20.31
C ASP A 191 28.25 -24.47 -19.37
N LEU A 192 27.15 -23.95 -18.85
CA LEU A 192 26.29 -24.68 -17.94
C LEU A 192 25.37 -25.59 -18.76
N THR A 193 25.58 -26.90 -18.67
CA THR A 193 24.72 -27.92 -19.29
C THR A 193 23.65 -28.40 -18.29
N VAL A 194 22.61 -29.06 -18.77
CA VAL A 194 21.55 -29.65 -17.90
C VAL A 194 22.16 -30.69 -16.97
N GLU A 195 23.03 -31.55 -17.48
CA GLU A 195 23.74 -32.55 -16.69
C GLU A 195 24.58 -31.87 -15.58
N GLY A 196 25.40 -30.88 -15.99
CA GLY A 196 26.22 -30.13 -15.04
C GLY A 196 25.40 -29.44 -13.96
N TYR A 197 24.27 -28.85 -14.32
CA TYR A 197 23.36 -28.22 -13.36
C TYR A 197 22.75 -29.24 -12.38
N LEU A 198 22.39 -30.44 -12.84
CA LEU A 198 21.71 -31.45 -12.03
C LEU A 198 22.66 -32.39 -11.27
N ASP A 199 23.95 -32.43 -11.60
CA ASP A 199 24.95 -33.28 -10.93
C ASP A 199 25.54 -32.64 -9.67
N TYR A 200 25.42 -31.31 -9.55
CA TYR A 200 25.82 -30.61 -8.33
C TYR A 200 24.63 -30.46 -7.36
N LYS A 201 24.96 -30.34 -6.08
CA LYS A 201 23.96 -30.06 -5.05
C LYS A 201 23.56 -28.60 -5.06
N HIS A 202 22.35 -28.34 -4.63
CA HIS A 202 21.75 -27.00 -4.65
C HIS A 202 21.45 -26.49 -3.24
N ILE A 203 21.38 -25.16 -3.16
CA ILE A 203 20.84 -24.44 -2.03
C ILE A 203 19.38 -24.09 -2.35
N GLY A 204 18.46 -24.51 -1.47
CA GLY A 204 17.04 -24.22 -1.59
C GLY A 204 16.63 -23.05 -0.70
N ILE A 205 15.49 -22.47 -1.02
CA ILE A 205 14.82 -21.49 -0.17
C ILE A 205 13.62 -22.15 0.51
N LEU A 206 13.55 -22.01 1.84
CA LEU A 206 12.39 -22.42 2.62
C LEU A 206 11.20 -21.52 2.28
N ASP A 207 10.13 -22.12 1.81
CA ASP A 207 8.87 -21.42 1.53
C ASP A 207 7.77 -22.05 2.37
N ASN A 208 7.19 -21.28 3.29
CA ASN A 208 6.12 -21.75 4.16
C ASN A 208 4.74 -21.70 3.49
N GLU A 209 4.63 -21.03 2.33
CA GLU A 209 3.36 -20.87 1.60
C GLU A 209 3.13 -22.01 0.60
N LEU A 210 4.21 -22.62 0.11
CA LEU A 210 4.15 -23.69 -0.90
C LEU A 210 4.88 -24.93 -0.40
N SER A 211 4.19 -26.05 -0.41
CA SER A 211 4.80 -27.37 -0.10
C SER A 211 5.92 -27.75 -1.08
N LYS A 212 5.82 -27.24 -2.31
CA LYS A 212 6.82 -27.40 -3.37
C LYS A 212 6.84 -26.14 -4.24
N PRO A 213 7.98 -25.41 -4.32
CA PRO A 213 8.10 -24.24 -5.17
C PRO A 213 7.76 -24.54 -6.64
N TYR A 214 7.18 -23.59 -7.34
CA TYR A 214 6.83 -23.74 -8.77
C TYR A 214 8.03 -24.11 -9.62
N PHE A 215 9.21 -23.58 -9.32
CA PHE A 215 10.44 -23.96 -9.99
C PHE A 215 10.68 -25.47 -9.95
N GLU A 216 10.54 -26.09 -8.78
CA GLU A 216 10.72 -27.55 -8.62
C GLU A 216 9.62 -28.34 -9.32
N GLN A 217 8.40 -27.80 -9.38
CA GLN A 217 7.30 -28.46 -10.08
C GLN A 217 7.56 -28.48 -11.60
N ASN A 218 8.03 -27.36 -12.16
CA ASN A 218 8.31 -27.24 -13.59
C ASN A 218 9.54 -28.05 -13.98
N LEU A 219 10.61 -28.02 -13.16
CA LEU A 219 11.84 -28.75 -13.45
C LEU A 219 11.59 -30.27 -13.60
N VAL A 220 10.79 -30.86 -12.71
CA VAL A 220 10.53 -32.31 -12.74
C VAL A 220 9.62 -32.77 -13.85
N GLN A 221 8.99 -31.85 -14.60
CA GLN A 221 8.21 -32.24 -15.78
C GLN A 221 9.09 -32.68 -16.94
N CYS A 222 10.31 -32.13 -17.05
CA CYS A 222 11.21 -32.38 -18.17
C CYS A 222 12.54 -33.01 -17.74
N HIS A 223 12.91 -32.87 -16.46
CA HIS A 223 14.20 -33.27 -15.93
C HIS A 223 14.08 -34.01 -14.60
N LYS A 224 15.15 -34.68 -14.17
CA LYS A 224 15.25 -35.25 -12.83
C LYS A 224 15.25 -34.12 -11.77
N PRO A 225 14.73 -34.36 -10.55
CA PRO A 225 14.82 -33.40 -9.46
C PRO A 225 16.28 -33.12 -9.11
N ARG A 226 16.58 -31.87 -8.76
CA ARG A 226 17.88 -31.49 -8.23
C ARG A 226 18.01 -31.87 -6.75
N GLU A 227 19.24 -32.21 -6.32
CA GLU A 227 19.52 -32.56 -4.94
C GLU A 227 19.72 -31.29 -4.10
N MET A 228 18.89 -31.09 -3.07
CA MET A 228 19.04 -29.98 -2.13
C MET A 228 19.98 -30.39 -1.00
N ALA A 229 21.11 -29.69 -0.87
CA ALA A 229 22.06 -29.92 0.22
C ALA A 229 21.68 -29.13 1.49
N ILE A 230 21.26 -27.87 1.29
CA ILE A 230 20.91 -26.93 2.37
C ILE A 230 19.69 -26.16 1.93
N SER A 231 18.79 -25.88 2.86
CA SER A 231 17.69 -24.94 2.64
C SER A 231 17.77 -23.81 3.65
N VAL A 232 17.67 -22.57 3.19
CA VAL A 232 17.79 -21.35 4.00
C VAL A 232 16.55 -20.47 3.86
N ALA A 233 16.41 -19.49 4.76
CA ALA A 233 15.22 -18.65 4.82
C ALA A 233 15.21 -17.56 3.74
N ASP A 234 16.39 -17.09 3.27
CA ASP A 234 16.53 -15.94 2.41
C ASP A 234 17.64 -16.11 1.36
N PHE A 235 17.59 -15.28 0.32
CA PHE A 235 18.53 -15.29 -0.79
C PHE A 235 19.94 -14.85 -0.38
N GLY A 236 20.04 -13.92 0.58
CA GLY A 236 21.33 -13.46 1.08
C GLY A 236 22.12 -14.59 1.75
N ALA A 237 21.47 -15.39 2.59
CA ALA A 237 22.07 -16.58 3.18
C ALA A 237 22.49 -17.62 2.13
N ALA A 238 21.67 -17.80 1.07
CA ALA A 238 22.02 -18.68 -0.04
C ALA A 238 23.28 -18.21 -0.79
N ALA A 239 23.38 -16.90 -1.07
CA ALA A 239 24.57 -16.33 -1.72
C ALA A 239 25.84 -16.50 -0.88
N VAL A 240 25.74 -16.27 0.45
CA VAL A 240 26.88 -16.52 1.37
C VAL A 240 27.33 -17.96 1.28
N LEU A 241 26.42 -18.92 1.26
CA LEU A 241 26.77 -20.34 1.10
C LEU A 241 27.43 -20.64 -0.25
N CYS A 242 27.02 -20.01 -1.34
CA CYS A 242 27.67 -20.16 -2.65
C CYS A 242 29.15 -19.73 -2.64
N HIS A 243 29.53 -18.72 -1.82
CA HIS A 243 30.93 -18.32 -1.68
C HIS A 243 31.80 -19.39 -0.99
N HIS A 244 31.20 -20.25 -0.16
CA HIS A 244 31.93 -21.17 0.72
C HIS A 244 31.72 -22.64 0.35
N THR A 245 30.88 -22.96 -0.63
CA THR A 245 30.53 -24.34 -0.98
C THR A 245 30.54 -24.55 -2.48
N PRO A 246 30.66 -25.77 -2.98
CA PRO A 246 30.48 -26.10 -4.39
C PRO A 246 28.99 -26.29 -4.74
N PHE A 247 28.09 -25.59 -4.07
CA PHE A 247 26.66 -25.71 -4.31
C PHE A 247 26.17 -24.61 -5.25
N LEU A 248 25.13 -24.92 -6.00
CA LEU A 248 24.47 -24.02 -6.91
C LEU A 248 23.24 -23.38 -6.25
N PHE A 249 22.96 -22.14 -6.59
CA PHE A 249 21.75 -21.44 -6.17
C PHE A 249 21.01 -20.88 -7.39
N THR A 250 19.71 -21.14 -7.48
CA THR A 250 18.87 -20.60 -8.57
C THR A 250 18.03 -19.47 -8.04
N CYS A 251 18.12 -18.32 -8.67
CA CYS A 251 17.42 -17.11 -8.26
C CYS A 251 17.07 -16.21 -9.45
N SER A 252 16.37 -15.13 -9.18
CA SER A 252 16.09 -14.03 -10.08
C SER A 252 17.39 -13.36 -10.54
N LYS A 253 17.51 -13.07 -11.83
CA LYS A 253 18.64 -12.34 -12.42
C LYS A 253 18.71 -10.92 -11.87
N GLN A 254 17.57 -10.23 -11.76
CA GLN A 254 17.50 -8.89 -11.19
C GLN A 254 18.06 -8.87 -9.76
N TRP A 255 17.72 -9.86 -8.95
CA TRP A 255 18.29 -9.96 -7.62
C TRP A 255 19.80 -10.23 -7.66
N ALA A 256 20.24 -11.16 -8.49
CA ALA A 256 21.65 -11.50 -8.62
C ALA A 256 22.53 -10.30 -9.02
N GLU A 257 21.99 -9.39 -9.83
CA GLU A 257 22.68 -8.19 -10.30
C GLU A 257 22.67 -7.04 -9.27
N HIS A 258 21.65 -6.94 -8.42
CA HIS A 258 21.45 -5.83 -7.50
C HIS A 258 21.86 -6.13 -6.04
N ALA A 259 21.78 -7.39 -5.63
CA ALA A 259 22.07 -7.77 -4.24
C ALA A 259 23.56 -7.71 -3.93
N LYS A 260 23.91 -7.03 -2.84
CA LYS A 260 25.30 -6.93 -2.40
C LYS A 260 25.92 -8.29 -2.09
N GLN A 261 25.14 -9.21 -1.56
CA GLN A 261 25.57 -10.57 -1.19
C GLN A 261 25.92 -11.44 -2.40
N ALA A 262 25.37 -11.13 -3.56
CA ALA A 262 25.67 -11.82 -4.81
C ALA A 262 26.96 -11.33 -5.50
N GLN A 263 27.54 -10.22 -5.02
CA GLN A 263 28.78 -9.69 -5.59
C GLN A 263 29.92 -10.69 -5.47
N GLY A 264 30.64 -10.91 -6.59
CA GLY A 264 31.73 -11.88 -6.65
C GLY A 264 31.31 -13.32 -6.93
N LEU A 265 30.01 -13.61 -7.00
CA LEU A 265 29.49 -14.86 -7.52
C LEU A 265 29.44 -14.82 -9.05
N VAL A 266 29.51 -16.00 -9.67
CA VAL A 266 29.30 -16.16 -11.11
C VAL A 266 27.85 -16.48 -11.37
N SER A 267 27.21 -15.67 -12.20
CA SER A 267 25.84 -15.86 -12.66
C SER A 267 25.84 -16.45 -14.07
N LYS A 268 25.04 -17.49 -14.30
CA LYS A 268 24.86 -18.11 -15.61
C LYS A 268 23.38 -18.29 -15.92
N PRO A 269 22.98 -18.16 -17.21
CA PRO A 269 21.62 -18.54 -17.63
C PRO A 269 21.34 -20.01 -17.26
N LEU A 270 20.09 -20.34 -16.99
CA LEU A 270 19.69 -21.73 -16.83
C LEU A 270 19.92 -22.50 -18.14
N PRO A 271 20.35 -23.77 -18.08
CA PRO A 271 20.63 -24.57 -19.29
C PRO A 271 19.38 -25.17 -19.93
N PHE A 272 18.21 -24.73 -19.54
CA PHE A 272 16.89 -25.13 -20.06
C PHE A 272 15.95 -23.94 -20.03
N ASP A 273 14.92 -23.98 -20.86
CA ASP A 273 13.88 -22.96 -20.84
C ASP A 273 12.97 -23.18 -19.62
N TYR A 274 13.00 -22.23 -18.69
CA TYR A 274 12.11 -22.20 -17.54
C TYR A 274 10.82 -21.42 -17.81
N GLY A 275 10.82 -20.57 -18.84
CA GLY A 275 9.78 -19.58 -19.06
C GLY A 275 10.15 -18.20 -18.53
N LYS A 276 9.16 -17.33 -18.52
CA LYS A 276 9.33 -15.93 -18.10
C LYS A 276 8.86 -15.74 -16.67
N VAL A 277 9.66 -15.06 -15.89
CA VAL A 277 9.30 -14.58 -14.54
C VAL A 277 9.24 -13.05 -14.53
N ALA A 278 8.60 -12.49 -13.55
CA ALA A 278 8.52 -11.05 -13.38
C ALA A 278 8.28 -10.68 -11.93
N TYR A 279 8.60 -9.43 -11.59
CA TYR A 279 8.06 -8.80 -10.41
C TYR A 279 6.75 -8.12 -10.76
N SER A 280 5.75 -8.33 -9.92
CA SER A 280 4.44 -7.71 -10.05
C SER A 280 4.05 -6.95 -8.81
N LEU A 281 3.29 -5.88 -9.04
CA LEU A 281 2.62 -5.11 -8.02
C LEU A 281 1.20 -5.63 -7.89
N VAL A 282 0.74 -5.84 -6.66
CA VAL A 282 -0.63 -6.29 -6.35
C VAL A 282 -1.28 -5.31 -5.40
N TRP A 283 -2.54 -4.96 -5.66
CA TRP A 283 -3.33 -4.07 -4.81
C TRP A 283 -4.80 -4.49 -4.76
N ASN A 284 -5.52 -3.98 -3.76
CA ASN A 284 -6.97 -4.17 -3.65
C ASN A 284 -7.71 -3.11 -4.47
N LYS A 285 -8.68 -3.50 -5.30
CA LYS A 285 -9.45 -2.60 -6.18
C LYS A 285 -9.99 -1.34 -5.48
N PRO A 286 -10.63 -1.42 -4.31
CA PRO A 286 -11.12 -0.23 -3.61
C PRO A 286 -10.04 0.79 -3.27
N ASN A 287 -8.79 0.35 -3.09
CA ASN A 287 -7.67 1.23 -2.72
C ASN A 287 -7.35 2.26 -3.82
N MET A 288 -7.72 2.01 -5.07
CA MET A 288 -7.49 2.96 -6.18
C MET A 288 -8.36 4.22 -6.09
N ASN A 289 -9.36 4.25 -5.20
CA ASN A 289 -10.11 5.46 -4.87
C ASN A 289 -9.31 6.40 -3.94
N ASP A 290 -8.29 5.90 -3.25
CA ASP A 290 -7.37 6.71 -2.45
C ASP A 290 -6.25 7.26 -3.35
N GLN A 291 -6.19 8.59 -3.47
CA GLN A 291 -5.21 9.26 -4.33
C GLN A 291 -3.76 9.03 -3.90
N ALA A 292 -3.50 8.82 -2.59
CA ALA A 292 -2.16 8.53 -2.11
C ALA A 292 -1.72 7.12 -2.51
N ILE A 293 -2.62 6.13 -2.41
CA ILE A 293 -2.33 4.74 -2.83
C ILE A 293 -2.21 4.67 -4.35
N LYS A 294 -3.09 5.37 -5.07
CA LYS A 294 -2.99 5.46 -6.53
C LYS A 294 -1.64 6.03 -6.97
N TRP A 295 -1.22 7.14 -6.39
CA TRP A 295 0.10 7.72 -6.65
C TRP A 295 1.24 6.73 -6.37
N LEU A 296 1.15 5.98 -5.28
CA LEU A 296 2.16 4.98 -4.93
C LEU A 296 2.18 3.81 -5.95
N CYS A 297 1.01 3.37 -6.46
CA CYS A 297 0.92 2.41 -7.54
C CYS A 297 1.58 2.95 -8.81
N ASP A 298 1.16 4.14 -9.25
CA ASP A 298 1.67 4.79 -10.46
C ASP A 298 3.20 4.90 -10.42
N LEU A 299 3.77 5.22 -9.25
CA LEU A 299 5.22 5.29 -9.06
C LEU A 299 5.94 3.96 -9.34
N PHE A 300 5.34 2.81 -9.01
CA PHE A 300 5.94 1.50 -9.30
C PHE A 300 5.66 1.05 -10.74
N LEU A 301 4.59 1.51 -11.36
CA LEU A 301 4.21 1.19 -12.74
C LEU A 301 4.97 2.03 -13.77
N GLU A 302 5.36 3.24 -13.41
CA GLU A 302 6.25 4.07 -14.21
C GLU A 302 7.69 3.54 -14.09
N ALA A 303 8.14 2.85 -15.12
CA ALA A 303 9.46 2.21 -15.20
C ALA A 303 10.60 3.24 -15.38
#